data_0f1bbd015c6ecbfa2579d518034b0ffb
#
_entry.id   0f1bbd015c6ecbfa2579d518034b0ffb
#
_cell.length_a   1.000
_cell.length_b   1.000
_cell.length_c   1.000
_cell.angle_alpha   90.00
_cell.angle_beta   90.00
_cell.angle_gamma   90.00
#
_symmetry.space_group_name_H-M   'P 1'
#
loop_
_entity.id
_entity.type
_entity.pdbx_description
1 polymer ?
#
loop_
_entity_poly.entity_id
_entity_poly.type
_entity_poly.pdbx_seq_one_letter_code
_entity_poly.pdbx_strand_id
1 'polypeptide(L)'
;MADWTDVAAAEDLIEGEPLVVEAGDCVLVVMSHRGQVSCLEDVCTHDGGPLSEGCFDGGTLACPRHGAKFDVQTGEALTMPATQPTKAFSAKIEDGRVWVLMEE
;
A
#
# COMPACT_ATOMS: atom_id res chain seq x y z
N MET A 1 -5.71 -7.11 18.76
CA MET A 1 -6.29 -5.76 18.85
C MET A 1 -5.80 -4.89 17.70
N ALA A 2 -6.61 -3.95 17.28
CA ALA A 2 -6.26 -3.05 16.20
C ALA A 2 -5.85 -1.70 16.78
N ASP A 3 -4.72 -1.19 16.35
CA ASP A 3 -4.18 0.09 16.81
C ASP A 3 -3.84 0.99 15.61
N TRP A 4 -4.24 2.25 15.70
CA TRP A 4 -3.83 3.23 14.71
C TRP A 4 -2.38 3.64 14.99
N THR A 5 -1.55 3.51 13.97
CA THR A 5 -0.12 3.80 14.07
C THR A 5 0.23 4.95 13.15
N ASP A 6 0.91 5.96 13.69
CA ASP A 6 1.43 7.09 12.92
C ASP A 6 2.64 6.63 12.12
N VAL A 7 2.59 6.70 10.81
CA VAL A 7 3.65 6.17 9.96
C VAL A 7 4.39 7.23 9.16
N ALA A 8 3.81 8.42 8.95
CA ALA A 8 4.44 9.45 8.14
C ALA A 8 3.74 10.80 8.31
N ALA A 9 4.40 11.86 7.86
CA ALA A 9 3.76 13.16 7.73
C ALA A 9 2.89 13.16 6.48
N ALA A 10 1.71 13.78 6.56
CA ALA A 10 0.83 13.85 5.41
C ALA A 10 1.46 14.58 4.22
N GLU A 11 2.33 15.55 4.51
CA GLU A 11 3.02 16.30 3.45
C GLU A 11 4.00 15.45 2.65
N ASP A 12 4.44 14.30 3.18
CA ASP A 12 5.32 13.39 2.47
C ASP A 12 4.56 12.49 1.51
N LEU A 13 3.24 12.46 1.61
CA LEU A 13 2.40 11.62 0.77
C LEU A 13 1.97 12.42 -0.46
N ILE A 14 2.53 12.05 -1.61
CA ILE A 14 2.28 12.74 -2.87
C ILE A 14 1.32 11.91 -3.70
N GLU A 15 0.27 12.55 -4.21
CA GLU A 15 -0.72 11.84 -5.01
C GLU A 15 -0.08 11.17 -6.22
N GLY A 16 -0.41 9.90 -6.41
CA GLY A 16 0.10 9.12 -7.53
C GLY A 16 1.47 8.52 -7.32
N GLU A 17 2.10 8.73 -6.14
CA GLU A 17 3.41 8.18 -5.85
C GLU A 17 3.37 7.30 -4.61
N PRO A 18 3.86 6.05 -4.72
CA PRO A 18 3.93 5.16 -3.55
C PRO A 18 4.94 5.68 -2.52
N LEU A 19 4.56 5.63 -1.25
CA LEU A 19 5.42 6.00 -0.14
C LEU A 19 5.66 4.77 0.74
N VAL A 20 6.93 4.36 0.88
CA VAL A 20 7.28 3.21 1.71
C VAL A 20 7.42 3.66 3.15
N VAL A 21 6.76 2.95 4.06
CA VAL A 21 6.82 3.23 5.49
C VAL A 21 7.00 1.94 6.26
N GLU A 22 7.49 2.04 7.48
CA GLU A 22 7.63 0.89 8.36
C GLU A 22 6.70 1.04 9.55
N ALA A 23 6.02 -0.05 9.91
CA ALA A 23 5.15 -0.09 11.06
C ALA A 23 5.37 -1.44 11.76
N GLY A 24 5.98 -1.40 12.94
CA GLY A 24 6.39 -2.62 13.62
C GLY A 24 7.38 -3.40 12.77
N ASP A 25 7.09 -4.66 12.51
CA ASP A 25 7.94 -5.52 11.69
C ASP A 25 7.52 -5.54 10.22
N CYS A 26 6.56 -4.69 9.85
CA CYS A 26 5.99 -4.69 8.51
C CYS A 26 6.53 -3.53 7.70
N VAL A 27 6.82 -3.78 6.43
CA VAL A 27 7.10 -2.72 5.45
C VAL A 27 5.82 -2.53 4.66
N LEU A 28 5.33 -1.30 4.61
CA LEU A 28 4.05 -0.98 3.99
C LEU A 28 4.27 0.04 2.89
N VAL A 29 3.36 0.06 1.93
CA VAL A 29 3.33 1.09 0.90
C VAL A 29 2.01 1.85 1.02
N VAL A 30 2.11 3.18 1.12
CA VAL A 30 0.95 4.07 1.27
C VAL A 30 0.82 4.89 0.00
N MET A 31 -0.41 5.04 -0.47
CA MET A 31 -0.68 5.78 -1.70
C MET A 31 -1.88 6.69 -1.50
N SER A 32 -1.82 7.84 -2.16
CA SER A 32 -2.94 8.78 -2.20
C SER A 32 -3.46 8.85 -3.64
N HIS A 33 -4.78 8.70 -3.80
CA HIS A 33 -5.42 8.73 -5.10
C HIS A 33 -6.80 9.35 -4.96
N ARG A 34 -7.01 10.48 -5.61
CA ARG A 34 -8.30 11.20 -5.62
C ARG A 34 -8.81 11.47 -4.21
N GLY A 35 -7.91 11.91 -3.33
CA GLY A 35 -8.27 12.24 -1.96
C GLY A 35 -8.45 11.06 -1.03
N GLN A 36 -8.22 9.85 -1.51
CA GLN A 36 -8.29 8.65 -0.71
C GLN A 36 -6.90 8.12 -0.41
N VAL A 37 -6.72 7.60 0.79
CA VAL A 37 -5.45 7.01 1.23
C VAL A 37 -5.61 5.51 1.28
N SER A 38 -4.64 4.81 0.68
CA SER A 38 -4.63 3.35 0.67
C SER A 38 -3.30 2.84 1.17
N CYS A 39 -3.30 1.68 1.81
CA CYS A 39 -2.09 1.08 2.34
C CYS A 39 -2.10 -0.42 2.09
N LEU A 40 -1.01 -0.92 1.51
CA LEU A 40 -0.82 -2.35 1.29
C LEU A 40 0.48 -2.78 1.94
N GLU A 41 0.58 -4.07 2.25
CA GLU A 41 1.88 -4.64 2.59
C GLU A 41 2.75 -4.57 1.33
N ASP A 42 4.01 -4.11 1.50
CA ASP A 42 4.90 -3.89 0.35
C ASP A 42 5.52 -5.20 -0.12
N VAL A 43 4.67 -6.08 -0.62
CA VAL A 43 5.11 -7.39 -1.10
C VAL A 43 4.23 -7.86 -2.26
N CYS A 44 4.87 -8.32 -3.32
CA CYS A 44 4.17 -9.00 -4.41
C CYS A 44 3.99 -10.47 -4.02
N THR A 45 2.76 -10.94 -3.99
CA THR A 45 2.48 -12.31 -3.56
C THR A 45 2.97 -13.35 -4.57
N HIS A 46 3.33 -12.92 -5.77
CA HIS A 46 3.88 -13.82 -6.78
C HIS A 46 5.36 -14.18 -6.50
N ASP A 47 6.19 -13.17 -6.21
CA ASP A 47 7.63 -13.41 -6.07
C ASP A 47 8.25 -12.81 -4.81
N GLY A 48 7.45 -12.18 -3.94
CA GLY A 48 7.94 -11.62 -2.70
C GLY A 48 8.67 -10.28 -2.85
N GLY A 49 8.76 -9.75 -4.07
CA GLY A 49 9.43 -8.47 -4.29
C GLY A 49 8.59 -7.28 -3.85
N PRO A 50 9.22 -6.10 -3.69
CA PRO A 50 8.49 -4.91 -3.24
C PRO A 50 7.59 -4.35 -4.32
N LEU A 51 6.31 -4.12 -3.98
CA LEU A 51 5.34 -3.49 -4.87
C LEU A 51 5.64 -2.02 -5.08
N SER A 52 6.26 -1.38 -4.10
CA SER A 52 6.55 0.05 -4.14
C SER A 52 7.45 0.46 -5.30
N GLU A 53 8.21 -0.48 -5.85
CA GLU A 53 9.08 -0.21 -7.00
C GLU A 53 8.35 -0.31 -8.33
N GLY A 54 7.09 -0.70 -8.31
CA GLY A 54 6.28 -0.84 -9.51
C GLY A 54 5.56 0.44 -9.89
N CYS A 55 4.62 0.31 -10.82
CA CYS A 55 3.86 1.44 -11.33
C CYS A 55 2.51 1.54 -10.64
N PHE A 56 2.20 2.74 -10.12
CA PHE A 56 0.89 3.04 -9.58
C PHE A 56 0.07 3.76 -10.66
N ASP A 57 -1.08 3.20 -11.00
CA ASP A 57 -1.91 3.76 -12.05
C ASP A 57 -3.39 3.59 -11.70
N GLY A 58 -4.03 4.71 -11.39
CA GLY A 58 -5.48 4.76 -11.28
C GLY A 58 -6.12 3.81 -10.27
N GLY A 59 -5.46 3.56 -9.16
CA GLY A 59 -6.01 2.67 -8.13
C GLY A 59 -5.44 1.27 -8.16
N THR A 60 -4.48 1.00 -9.06
CA THR A 60 -3.77 -0.28 -9.10
C THR A 60 -2.28 -0.06 -8.95
N LEU A 61 -1.61 -1.04 -8.38
CA LEU A 61 -0.16 -1.04 -8.24
C LEU A 61 0.39 -2.30 -8.90
N ALA A 62 1.23 -2.12 -9.91
CA ALA A 62 1.76 -3.22 -10.69
C ALA A 62 3.12 -3.66 -10.15
N CYS A 63 3.30 -4.97 -9.98
CA CYS A 63 4.58 -5.53 -9.59
C CYS A 63 5.62 -5.21 -10.68
N PRO A 64 6.81 -4.70 -10.31
CA PRO A 64 7.78 -4.26 -11.31
C PRO A 64 8.37 -5.39 -12.16
N ARG A 65 8.30 -6.63 -11.67
CA ARG A 65 8.96 -7.73 -12.39
C ARG A 65 8.13 -8.35 -13.49
N HIS A 66 6.86 -8.62 -13.20
CA HIS A 66 6.02 -9.35 -14.15
C HIS A 66 4.72 -8.64 -14.47
N GLY A 67 4.54 -7.42 -13.95
CA GLY A 67 3.35 -6.63 -14.25
C GLY A 67 2.07 -7.09 -13.57
N ALA A 68 2.16 -7.96 -12.59
CA ALA A 68 0.98 -8.39 -11.83
C ALA A 68 0.39 -7.16 -11.12
N LYS A 69 -0.92 -6.95 -11.26
CA LYS A 69 -1.59 -5.76 -10.73
C LYS A 69 -2.42 -6.10 -9.51
N PHE A 70 -2.41 -5.18 -8.54
CA PHE A 70 -3.16 -5.32 -7.31
C PHE A 70 -4.02 -4.07 -7.11
N ASP A 71 -5.24 -4.28 -6.60
CA ASP A 71 -6.11 -3.17 -6.20
C ASP A 71 -5.55 -2.55 -4.93
N VAL A 72 -5.30 -1.23 -4.94
CA VAL A 72 -4.65 -0.59 -3.79
C VAL A 72 -5.55 -0.46 -2.57
N GLN A 73 -6.86 -0.56 -2.74
CA GLN A 73 -7.79 -0.46 -1.61
C GLN A 73 -8.06 -1.80 -0.95
N THR A 74 -8.09 -2.86 -1.72
CA THR A 74 -8.45 -4.19 -1.21
C THR A 74 -7.28 -5.15 -1.15
N GLY A 75 -6.21 -4.91 -1.90
CA GLY A 75 -5.09 -5.82 -2.02
C GLY A 75 -5.35 -6.98 -2.98
N GLU A 76 -6.51 -6.99 -3.63
CA GLU A 76 -6.90 -8.08 -4.53
C GLU A 76 -5.95 -8.18 -5.72
N ALA A 77 -5.55 -9.41 -6.06
CA ALA A 77 -4.76 -9.65 -7.26
C ALA A 77 -5.67 -9.59 -8.47
N LEU A 78 -5.40 -8.64 -9.36
CA LEU A 78 -6.26 -8.38 -10.52
C LEU A 78 -5.81 -9.07 -11.78
N THR A 79 -4.50 -9.34 -11.91
CA THR A 79 -3.96 -9.96 -13.13
C THR A 79 -2.92 -10.99 -12.78
N MET A 80 -2.80 -11.99 -13.66
CA MET A 80 -1.73 -12.96 -13.56
C MET A 80 -0.37 -12.27 -13.73
N PRO A 81 0.72 -12.79 -13.16
CA PRO A 81 0.83 -14.10 -12.51
C PRO A 81 0.45 -14.13 -11.03
N ALA A 82 0.06 -13.02 -10.43
CA ALA A 82 -0.37 -13.03 -9.04
C ALA A 82 -1.77 -13.61 -8.92
N THR A 83 -1.95 -14.59 -8.06
CA THR A 83 -3.24 -15.26 -7.86
C THR A 83 -3.78 -15.06 -6.43
N GLN A 84 -2.96 -14.49 -5.54
CA GLN A 84 -3.36 -14.27 -4.15
C GLN A 84 -3.29 -12.79 -3.82
N PRO A 85 -4.21 -12.29 -2.98
CA PRO A 85 -4.19 -10.88 -2.60
C PRO A 85 -3.00 -10.56 -1.71
N THR A 86 -2.51 -9.33 -1.80
CA THR A 86 -1.62 -8.79 -0.78
C THR A 86 -2.46 -8.21 0.33
N LYS A 87 -1.87 -8.04 1.51
CA LYS A 87 -2.63 -7.55 2.66
C LYS A 87 -2.87 -6.05 2.55
N ALA A 88 -4.13 -5.65 2.71
CA ALA A 88 -4.52 -4.24 2.72
C ALA A 88 -4.82 -3.80 4.15
N PHE A 89 -4.47 -2.55 4.45
CA PHE A 89 -4.68 -1.95 5.77
C PHE A 89 -5.54 -0.70 5.61
N SER A 90 -6.37 -0.41 6.60
CA SER A 90 -7.09 0.87 6.63
C SER A 90 -6.09 1.99 6.90
N ALA A 91 -6.25 3.11 6.20
CA ALA A 91 -5.37 4.25 6.35
C ALA A 91 -6.18 5.53 6.37
N LYS A 92 -5.66 6.55 7.06
CA LYS A 92 -6.32 7.86 7.11
C LYS A 92 -5.28 8.95 7.31
N ILE A 93 -5.69 10.19 6.99
CA ILE A 93 -4.91 11.38 7.32
C ILE A 93 -5.68 12.15 8.39
N GLU A 94 -5.01 12.46 9.48
CA GLU A 94 -5.61 13.21 10.58
C GLU A 94 -4.53 14.02 11.26
N ASP A 95 -4.82 15.30 11.50
CA ASP A 95 -3.91 16.25 12.16
C ASP A 95 -2.55 16.32 11.46
N GLY A 96 -2.52 16.25 10.13
CA GLY A 96 -1.30 16.38 9.36
C GLY A 96 -0.42 15.12 9.35
N ARG A 97 -0.95 14.00 9.84
CA ARG A 97 -0.20 12.74 9.89
C ARG A 97 -0.97 11.63 9.17
N VAL A 98 -0.22 10.65 8.65
CA VAL A 98 -0.78 9.45 8.05
C VAL A 98 -0.82 8.35 9.11
N TRP A 99 -2.01 7.76 9.28
CA TRP A 99 -2.24 6.71 10.26
C TRP A 99 -2.68 5.44 9.55
N VAL A 100 -2.15 4.31 9.98
CA VAL A 100 -2.51 3.00 9.46
C VAL A 100 -3.03 2.15 10.61
N LEU A 101 -4.12 1.43 10.36
CA LEU A 101 -4.70 0.55 11.36
C LEU A 101 -3.98 -0.79 11.32
N MET A 102 -3.16 -1.04 12.34
CA MET A 102 -2.40 -2.27 12.45
C MET A 102 -3.23 -3.30 13.23
N GLU A 103 -3.37 -4.49 12.65
CA GLU A 103 -4.09 -5.58 13.27
C GLU A 103 -3.14 -6.68 13.66
N GLU A 104 -3.41 -7.29 14.80
CA GLU A 104 -2.64 -8.44 15.27
C GLU A 104 -3.35 -9.74 14.94
#